data_71b82a3677006b6743e38bc868356add
#
_entry.id   71b82a3677006b6743e38bc868356add
#
_cell.length_a   1.000
_cell.length_b   1.000
_cell.length_c   1.000
_cell.angle_alpha   90.00
_cell.angle_beta   90.00
_cell.angle_gamma   90.00
#
_symmetry.space_group_name_H-M   'P 1'
#
loop_
_entity.id
_entity.type
_entity.pdbx_description
1 polymer ?
#
loop_
_entity_poly.entity_id
_entity_poly.type
_entity_poly.pdbx_seq_one_letter_code
_entity_poly.pdbx_strand_id
1 'polypeptide(L)'
;MKRLFSALIAVLCAANAFAQDPDFHIYLCFGQSNMEGNAKIEQQDLENVSDRFKMMAVVDNPEMGRVKGEWYTAVPPLCRPGTGLTPADYFGRTLVEKLPENIKVGVVHVAIGGCHIETFLPDSIETYVEKRAPGWMKGMLAAYDNDPYARLIEMAKLAQKDGVIKGILVHQGESNSGDPRWPNQLKKVYDNILTDLDLKGEFVPLLVGEVVNSDRGGICASHNEVIARVPSVIPQAHVISSSACTNAFDLLHFDAAGYRELGKRYANKMLQLLGYNVPQQSWRDVVFKPHIIHPDGRITFNHEAPDAKKVELSGQFMERNIPMVRNSRGIWSATVKPEKADIYPYNFVVDGVSVQANNNMEIFPNENFKASLLEIPNPDALYTINDVPHGKVQYMTYKSDVMGEYRPVVVYTPAEYEKGNKKYPVFYLVSGTTDTEETWFKVGKVNVILDNLIAQGKAVPMIVVMPYGNVFETTPAPTSLESAQMYQKFEKELTECVMPFVEKNFRTKNDRKSRAIGGFSRGGGQSLFSVYSNFDKFSYLASYSAYLTPQVMDIYFPDIANDIKQLDLMWFGVGTSDFLYQNVLDHQNYFDQKGISYEKMFTEGGHTWMNARTYLAETLQKFFK
;
A
#
# COMPACT_ATOMS: atom_id res chain seq x y z
N MET A 1 -35.80 14.71 96.68
CA MET A 1 -35.27 13.61 95.84
C MET A 1 -36.27 13.30 94.75
N LYS A 2 -36.07 13.77 93.54
CA LYS A 2 -36.63 13.23 92.28
C LYS A 2 -35.89 13.92 91.20
N ARG A 3 -35.03 13.15 90.48
CA ARG A 3 -34.24 13.60 89.29
C ARG A 3 -35.16 13.62 88.09
N LEU A 4 -35.32 14.78 87.46
CA LEU A 4 -35.89 14.90 86.13
C LEU A 4 -34.79 14.61 85.13
N PHE A 5 -34.98 13.58 84.27
CA PHE A 5 -34.22 13.32 83.05
C PHE A 5 -34.87 14.12 81.96
N SER A 6 -34.16 15.12 81.43
CA SER A 6 -34.50 15.78 80.17
C SER A 6 -33.84 15.01 79.04
N ALA A 7 -34.65 14.35 78.22
CA ALA A 7 -34.19 13.73 76.96
C ALA A 7 -34.04 14.80 75.86
N LEU A 8 -32.82 15.05 75.45
CA LEU A 8 -32.51 15.89 74.31
C LEU A 8 -32.56 15.01 73.01
N ILE A 9 -33.64 15.18 72.25
CA ILE A 9 -33.74 14.55 70.92
C ILE A 9 -32.91 15.39 69.96
N ALA A 10 -31.71 14.91 69.62
CA ALA A 10 -30.94 15.43 68.56
C ALA A 10 -31.51 14.87 67.23
N VAL A 11 -32.19 15.72 66.49
CA VAL A 11 -32.54 15.42 65.07
C VAL A 11 -31.27 15.54 64.25
N LEU A 12 -30.64 14.41 63.92
CA LEU A 12 -29.63 14.34 62.86
C LEU A 12 -30.35 14.50 61.50
N CYS A 13 -30.34 15.69 60.98
CA CYS A 13 -30.53 15.85 59.52
C CYS A 13 -29.34 15.20 58.80
N ALA A 14 -29.49 13.95 58.42
CA ALA A 14 -28.58 13.33 57.46
C ALA A 14 -28.77 14.07 56.14
N ALA A 15 -27.93 15.03 55.89
CA ALA A 15 -27.69 15.48 54.51
C ALA A 15 -27.12 14.27 53.77
N ASN A 16 -27.92 13.61 52.96
CA ASN A 16 -27.43 12.68 51.94
C ASN A 16 -26.60 13.50 50.94
N ALA A 17 -25.37 13.76 51.30
CA ALA A 17 -24.37 14.03 50.26
C ALA A 17 -24.30 12.73 49.46
N PHE A 18 -24.84 12.71 48.25
CA PHE A 18 -24.61 11.63 47.31
C PHE A 18 -23.10 11.61 47.06
N ALA A 19 -22.39 10.70 47.73
CA ALA A 19 -21.01 10.45 47.49
C ALA A 19 -20.90 9.90 46.06
N GLN A 20 -19.95 10.45 45.26
CA GLN A 20 -19.61 9.92 43.96
C GLN A 20 -19.43 8.41 44.05
N ASP A 21 -20.05 7.65 43.14
CA ASP A 21 -19.83 6.20 43.03
C ASP A 21 -18.39 5.95 42.55
N PRO A 22 -17.47 5.43 43.38
CA PRO A 22 -16.10 5.20 43.00
C PRO A 22 -15.95 4.12 41.91
N ASP A 23 -16.96 3.27 41.74
CA ASP A 23 -17.05 2.20 40.77
C ASP A 23 -17.68 2.67 39.43
N PHE A 24 -18.12 3.92 39.36
CA PHE A 24 -18.55 4.53 38.10
C PHE A 24 -17.44 5.40 37.55
N HIS A 25 -16.64 4.82 36.62
CA HIS A 25 -15.52 5.46 35.96
C HIS A 25 -15.99 6.31 34.79
N ILE A 26 -15.78 7.61 34.82
CA ILE A 26 -16.21 8.58 33.81
C ILE A 26 -15.01 9.03 32.99
N TYR A 27 -15.19 9.13 31.68
CA TYR A 27 -14.18 9.61 30.72
C TYR A 27 -14.73 10.75 29.88
N LEU A 28 -13.96 11.82 29.77
CA LEU A 28 -14.29 12.96 28.92
C LEU A 28 -13.70 12.74 27.54
N CYS A 29 -14.49 12.90 26.48
CA CYS A 29 -14.06 12.74 25.11
C CYS A 29 -14.28 14.05 24.36
N PHE A 30 -13.22 14.63 23.75
CA PHE A 30 -13.35 15.84 22.96
C PHE A 30 -12.44 15.82 21.74
N GLY A 31 -12.75 16.63 20.73
CA GLY A 31 -11.95 16.72 19.52
C GLY A 31 -12.72 17.15 18.29
N GLN A 32 -12.25 16.70 17.12
CA GLN A 32 -12.88 17.00 15.84
C GLN A 32 -13.52 15.75 15.20
N SER A 33 -13.66 15.71 13.88
CA SER A 33 -14.43 14.68 13.17
C SER A 33 -14.03 13.24 13.51
N ASN A 34 -12.74 12.95 13.72
CA ASN A 34 -12.27 11.63 14.12
C ASN A 34 -12.58 11.28 15.60
N MET A 35 -12.94 12.26 16.44
CA MET A 35 -13.55 11.99 17.74
C MET A 35 -15.07 12.02 17.63
N GLU A 36 -15.65 12.96 16.88
CA GLU A 36 -17.10 13.12 16.69
C GLU A 36 -17.78 11.84 16.17
N GLY A 37 -17.10 11.14 15.26
CA GLY A 37 -17.59 9.93 14.61
C GLY A 37 -18.01 10.16 13.16
N ASN A 38 -17.17 9.69 12.22
CA ASN A 38 -17.39 9.89 10.79
C ASN A 38 -17.68 8.61 10.02
N ALA A 39 -17.41 7.43 10.59
CA ALA A 39 -17.71 6.18 9.91
C ALA A 39 -19.18 5.75 10.12
N LYS A 40 -19.67 5.01 9.12
CA LYS A 40 -21.00 4.41 9.21
C LYS A 40 -21.07 3.45 10.40
N ILE A 41 -22.12 3.60 11.21
CA ILE A 41 -22.48 2.64 12.24
C ILE A 41 -23.01 1.38 11.56
N GLU A 42 -22.43 0.23 11.86
CA GLU A 42 -22.83 -1.07 11.33
C GLU A 42 -23.66 -1.84 12.36
N GLN A 43 -24.35 -2.91 11.95
CA GLN A 43 -25.22 -3.70 12.82
C GLN A 43 -24.50 -4.20 14.08
N GLN A 44 -23.24 -4.66 13.96
CA GLN A 44 -22.43 -5.11 15.08
C GLN A 44 -22.17 -4.02 16.14
N ASP A 45 -22.24 -2.75 15.76
CA ASP A 45 -22.02 -1.62 16.68
C ASP A 45 -23.27 -1.29 17.49
N LEU A 46 -24.43 -1.72 17.01
CA LEU A 46 -25.72 -1.53 17.70
C LEU A 46 -26.03 -2.66 18.69
N GLU A 47 -25.39 -3.81 18.52
CA GLU A 47 -25.65 -5.03 19.29
C GLU A 47 -24.69 -5.20 20.47
N ASN A 48 -25.13 -5.95 21.48
CA ASN A 48 -24.30 -6.39 22.61
C ASN A 48 -23.60 -5.23 23.35
N VAL A 49 -24.23 -4.06 23.41
CA VAL A 49 -23.75 -2.96 24.28
C VAL A 49 -24.08 -3.27 25.70
N SER A 50 -23.07 -3.43 26.54
CA SER A 50 -23.25 -3.71 27.98
C SER A 50 -23.97 -2.57 28.66
N ASP A 51 -24.94 -2.89 29.58
CA ASP A 51 -25.59 -1.88 30.41
C ASP A 51 -24.63 -1.18 31.39
N ARG A 52 -23.43 -1.72 31.58
CA ARG A 52 -22.36 -1.07 32.34
C ARG A 52 -21.65 0.02 31.56
N PHE A 53 -21.79 0.05 30.21
CA PHE A 53 -21.25 1.11 29.39
C PHE A 53 -22.30 2.18 29.14
N LYS A 54 -22.09 3.37 29.69
CA LYS A 54 -23.03 4.50 29.67
C LYS A 54 -22.48 5.67 28.86
N MET A 55 -23.39 6.43 28.26
CA MET A 55 -23.07 7.74 27.67
C MET A 55 -24.01 8.79 28.29
N MET A 56 -23.51 9.97 28.61
CA MET A 56 -24.34 11.10 28.95
C MET A 56 -24.74 11.84 27.68
N ALA A 57 -26.01 12.05 27.45
CA ALA A 57 -26.47 12.85 26.33
C ALA A 57 -26.04 14.31 26.52
N VAL A 58 -25.16 14.81 25.67
CA VAL A 58 -24.64 16.19 25.73
C VAL A 58 -25.53 17.19 24.97
N VAL A 59 -26.46 16.67 24.18
CA VAL A 59 -27.56 17.39 23.50
C VAL A 59 -28.79 16.48 23.47
N ASP A 60 -29.97 17.05 23.25
CA ASP A 60 -31.18 16.25 23.04
C ASP A 60 -31.09 15.43 21.73
N ASN A 61 -31.59 14.19 21.78
CA ASN A 61 -31.78 13.34 20.63
C ASN A 61 -33.17 12.70 20.67
N PRO A 62 -34.20 13.41 20.17
CA PRO A 62 -35.60 12.94 20.25
C PRO A 62 -35.82 11.62 19.49
N GLU A 63 -35.08 11.36 18.39
CA GLU A 63 -35.20 10.13 17.62
C GLU A 63 -34.82 8.88 18.44
N MET A 64 -33.90 9.03 19.37
CA MET A 64 -33.46 7.97 20.29
C MET A 64 -34.02 8.13 21.71
N GLY A 65 -34.93 9.09 21.94
CA GLY A 65 -35.50 9.37 23.25
C GLY A 65 -34.51 9.87 24.29
N ARG A 66 -33.39 10.52 23.85
CA ARG A 66 -32.36 11.01 24.78
C ARG A 66 -32.53 12.48 25.09
N VAL A 67 -32.42 12.78 26.40
CA VAL A 67 -32.52 14.14 26.96
C VAL A 67 -31.14 14.58 27.46
N LYS A 68 -30.74 15.81 27.15
CA LYS A 68 -29.47 16.40 27.60
C LYS A 68 -29.30 16.26 29.13
N GLY A 69 -28.14 15.78 29.55
CA GLY A 69 -27.76 15.60 30.95
C GLY A 69 -28.11 14.25 31.55
N GLU A 70 -28.84 13.40 30.83
CA GLU A 70 -29.24 12.07 31.32
C GLU A 70 -28.32 10.96 30.80
N TRP A 71 -28.18 9.87 31.58
CA TRP A 71 -27.40 8.71 31.24
C TRP A 71 -28.20 7.65 30.47
N TYR A 72 -27.60 7.11 29.41
CA TYR A 72 -28.16 6.03 28.57
C TYR A 72 -27.13 4.91 28.38
N THR A 73 -27.58 3.70 28.06
CA THR A 73 -26.69 2.68 27.54
C THR A 73 -26.03 3.22 26.25
N ALA A 74 -24.72 3.08 26.14
CA ALA A 74 -23.91 3.75 25.12
C ALA A 74 -24.03 3.11 23.71
N VAL A 75 -25.25 3.06 23.18
CA VAL A 75 -25.52 2.66 21.79
C VAL A 75 -25.19 3.84 20.90
N PRO A 76 -24.35 3.71 19.83
CA PRO A 76 -24.02 4.84 18.98
C PRO A 76 -25.23 5.42 18.23
N PRO A 77 -25.20 6.72 17.84
CA PRO A 77 -24.08 7.65 17.98
C PRO A 77 -23.91 8.16 19.41
N LEU A 78 -22.66 8.37 19.85
CA LEU A 78 -22.33 8.81 21.22
C LEU A 78 -22.17 10.33 21.35
N CYS A 79 -21.92 11.06 20.27
CA CYS A 79 -21.64 12.48 20.31
C CYS A 79 -22.93 13.32 20.23
N ARG A 80 -23.56 13.37 19.06
CA ARG A 80 -24.82 14.07 18.80
C ARG A 80 -25.59 13.41 17.66
N PRO A 81 -26.88 13.76 17.45
CA PRO A 81 -27.66 13.22 16.35
C PRO A 81 -26.94 13.39 15.00
N GLY A 82 -27.01 12.35 14.16
CA GLY A 82 -26.42 12.35 12.82
C GLY A 82 -24.91 12.14 12.76
N THR A 83 -24.21 11.90 13.89
CA THR A 83 -22.80 11.48 13.89
C THR A 83 -22.68 9.96 13.70
N GLY A 84 -21.47 9.49 13.38
CA GLY A 84 -21.18 8.08 13.11
C GLY A 84 -20.48 7.36 14.26
N LEU A 85 -19.81 6.26 13.93
CA LEU A 85 -18.99 5.49 14.85
C LEU A 85 -17.74 6.31 15.24
N THR A 86 -17.36 6.24 16.52
CA THR A 86 -16.26 6.98 17.15
C THR A 86 -15.33 6.02 17.90
N PRO A 87 -14.05 6.38 18.15
CA PRO A 87 -13.18 5.54 18.96
C PRO A 87 -13.72 5.34 20.40
N ALA A 88 -14.52 6.28 20.93
CA ALA A 88 -15.13 6.16 22.26
C ALA A 88 -16.06 4.95 22.40
N ASP A 89 -16.71 4.48 21.31
CA ASP A 89 -17.56 3.29 21.32
C ASP A 89 -16.79 2.04 21.78
N TYR A 90 -15.68 1.74 21.08
CA TYR A 90 -14.89 0.54 21.40
C TYR A 90 -13.91 0.76 22.55
N PHE A 91 -13.66 2.00 22.94
CA PHE A 91 -13.01 2.30 24.22
C PHE A 91 -13.86 1.81 25.39
N GLY A 92 -15.09 2.25 25.47
CA GLY A 92 -15.97 1.87 26.58
C GLY A 92 -16.34 0.38 26.58
N ARG A 93 -16.66 -0.20 25.42
CA ARG A 93 -16.91 -1.64 25.27
C ARG A 93 -15.74 -2.48 25.77
N THR A 94 -14.50 -2.14 25.37
CA THR A 94 -13.30 -2.86 25.79
C THR A 94 -13.02 -2.69 27.28
N LEU A 95 -13.28 -1.52 27.85
CA LEU A 95 -13.11 -1.32 29.28
C LEU A 95 -14.07 -2.19 30.08
N VAL A 96 -15.39 -2.19 29.79
CA VAL A 96 -16.37 -3.01 30.53
C VAL A 96 -16.16 -4.50 30.34
N GLU A 97 -15.55 -4.93 29.22
CA GLU A 97 -15.17 -6.33 28.99
C GLU A 97 -14.04 -6.78 29.95
N LYS A 98 -13.10 -5.89 30.25
CA LYS A 98 -11.86 -6.21 30.98
C LYS A 98 -11.89 -5.80 32.45
N LEU A 99 -12.73 -4.86 32.82
CA LEU A 99 -12.86 -4.39 34.19
C LEU A 99 -13.79 -5.30 35.02
N PRO A 100 -13.62 -5.37 36.36
CA PRO A 100 -14.53 -6.09 37.26
C PRO A 100 -15.99 -5.75 37.02
N GLU A 101 -16.88 -6.70 37.31
CA GLU A 101 -18.31 -6.56 37.01
C GLU A 101 -19.03 -5.41 37.76
N ASN A 102 -18.51 -4.99 38.92
CA ASN A 102 -19.01 -3.85 39.65
C ASN A 102 -18.67 -2.50 39.02
N ILE A 103 -17.65 -2.44 38.14
CA ILE A 103 -17.23 -1.19 37.52
C ILE A 103 -18.14 -0.84 36.34
N LYS A 104 -18.72 0.36 36.39
CA LYS A 104 -19.42 1.00 35.27
C LYS A 104 -18.46 1.96 34.54
N VAL A 105 -18.65 2.15 33.25
CA VAL A 105 -17.88 3.08 32.41
C VAL A 105 -18.86 4.07 31.81
N GLY A 106 -18.61 5.37 31.99
CA GLY A 106 -19.38 6.45 31.38
C GLY A 106 -18.52 7.32 30.47
N VAL A 107 -19.08 7.80 29.36
CA VAL A 107 -18.47 8.79 28.52
C VAL A 107 -19.29 10.06 28.43
N VAL A 108 -18.62 11.22 28.52
CA VAL A 108 -19.14 12.56 28.21
C VAL A 108 -18.44 13.01 26.94
N HIS A 109 -19.17 13.17 25.84
CA HIS A 109 -18.58 13.22 24.53
C HIS A 109 -18.99 14.49 23.76
N VAL A 110 -18.07 15.46 23.63
CA VAL A 110 -18.26 16.72 22.90
C VAL A 110 -17.20 16.87 21.82
N ALA A 111 -17.61 16.84 20.57
CA ALA A 111 -16.70 17.00 19.44
C ALA A 111 -17.39 17.71 18.26
N ILE A 112 -16.60 18.39 17.41
CA ILE A 112 -17.09 19.14 16.25
C ILE A 112 -16.23 18.82 15.03
N GLY A 113 -16.84 18.30 13.98
CA GLY A 113 -16.16 18.02 12.71
C GLY A 113 -15.44 19.26 12.16
N GLY A 114 -14.17 19.08 11.76
CA GLY A 114 -13.35 20.13 11.12
C GLY A 114 -12.91 21.29 12.03
N CYS A 115 -13.18 21.27 13.33
CA CYS A 115 -12.82 22.36 14.22
C CYS A 115 -11.30 22.42 14.49
N HIS A 116 -10.81 23.63 14.73
CA HIS A 116 -9.49 23.87 15.28
C HIS A 116 -9.52 23.71 16.81
N ILE A 117 -8.34 23.53 17.44
CA ILE A 117 -8.23 23.39 18.91
C ILE A 117 -8.75 24.62 19.65
N GLU A 118 -8.75 25.80 19.02
CA GLU A 118 -9.27 27.06 19.55
C GLU A 118 -10.75 27.00 19.93
N THR A 119 -11.54 26.06 19.39
CA THR A 119 -12.94 25.85 19.81
C THR A 119 -13.07 25.33 21.23
N PHE A 120 -12.01 24.79 21.81
CA PHE A 120 -11.95 24.32 23.20
C PHE A 120 -11.15 25.26 24.11
N LEU A 121 -10.82 26.47 23.65
CA LEU A 121 -10.13 27.49 24.43
C LEU A 121 -11.08 28.65 24.76
N PRO A 122 -11.47 28.84 26.06
CA PRO A 122 -12.38 29.92 26.45
C PRO A 122 -11.97 31.30 25.94
N ASP A 123 -10.67 31.59 25.88
CA ASP A 123 -10.13 32.89 25.41
C ASP A 123 -10.25 33.08 23.89
N SER A 124 -10.54 32.03 23.13
CA SER A 124 -10.45 32.05 21.66
C SER A 124 -11.76 31.69 20.97
N ILE A 125 -12.68 31.01 21.65
CA ILE A 125 -13.89 30.44 21.04
C ILE A 125 -14.79 31.50 20.38
N GLU A 126 -15.05 32.61 21.04
CA GLU A 126 -15.90 33.69 20.51
C GLU A 126 -15.33 34.22 19.18
N THR A 127 -14.03 34.56 19.18
CA THR A 127 -13.33 35.03 17.97
C THR A 127 -13.32 33.97 16.88
N TYR A 128 -13.16 32.69 17.25
CA TYR A 128 -13.16 31.58 16.28
C TYR A 128 -14.55 31.45 15.62
N VAL A 129 -15.62 31.43 16.39
CA VAL A 129 -17.00 31.32 15.89
C VAL A 129 -17.37 32.48 14.97
N GLU A 130 -17.01 33.71 15.36
CA GLU A 130 -17.35 34.90 14.60
C GLU A 130 -16.57 35.04 13.29
N LYS A 131 -15.24 34.79 13.33
CA LYS A 131 -14.32 35.18 12.26
C LYS A 131 -13.73 34.03 11.47
N ARG A 132 -13.70 32.78 12.02
CA ARG A 132 -12.99 31.65 11.42
C ARG A 132 -13.85 30.44 11.11
N ALA A 133 -14.91 30.20 11.89
CA ALA A 133 -15.76 29.03 11.71
C ALA A 133 -16.48 29.08 10.35
N PRO A 134 -16.31 28.07 9.50
CA PRO A 134 -16.97 28.04 8.20
C PRO A 134 -18.49 27.88 8.37
N GLY A 135 -19.26 28.38 7.39
CA GLY A 135 -20.72 28.41 7.46
C GLY A 135 -21.37 27.04 7.73
N TRP A 136 -20.80 25.98 7.18
CA TRP A 136 -21.27 24.61 7.39
C TRP A 136 -21.09 24.09 8.83
N MET A 137 -20.16 24.65 9.60
CA MET A 137 -19.90 24.29 11.00
C MET A 137 -20.89 24.94 11.98
N LYS A 138 -21.55 26.03 11.57
CA LYS A 138 -22.42 26.83 12.48
C LYS A 138 -23.53 26.01 13.15
N GLY A 139 -24.16 25.08 12.41
CA GLY A 139 -25.16 24.18 12.98
C GLY A 139 -24.63 23.26 14.06
N MET A 140 -23.40 22.79 13.89
CA MET A 140 -22.72 21.92 14.88
C MET A 140 -22.35 22.71 16.14
N LEU A 141 -21.84 23.94 15.99
CA LEU A 141 -21.52 24.84 17.09
C LEU A 141 -22.78 25.24 17.86
N ALA A 142 -23.87 25.57 17.15
CA ALA A 142 -25.15 25.94 17.76
C ALA A 142 -25.74 24.81 18.65
N ALA A 143 -25.51 23.54 18.33
CA ALA A 143 -25.91 22.42 19.17
C ALA A 143 -25.25 22.44 20.58
N TYR A 144 -24.13 23.16 20.70
CA TYR A 144 -23.39 23.37 21.95
C TYR A 144 -23.44 24.85 22.42
N ASP A 145 -24.50 25.59 22.07
CA ASP A 145 -24.67 27.00 22.40
C ASP A 145 -23.47 27.89 21.94
N ASN A 146 -22.80 27.48 20.84
CA ASN A 146 -21.57 28.05 20.27
C ASN A 146 -20.33 27.97 21.19
N ASP A 147 -20.38 27.20 22.26
CA ASP A 147 -19.25 26.97 23.16
C ASP A 147 -19.14 25.48 23.54
N PRO A 148 -18.45 24.66 22.75
CA PRO A 148 -18.27 23.24 23.03
C PRO A 148 -17.43 22.98 24.28
N TYR A 149 -16.51 23.89 24.66
CA TYR A 149 -15.78 23.76 25.92
C TYR A 149 -16.71 23.91 27.11
N ALA A 150 -17.53 24.99 27.17
CA ALA A 150 -18.49 25.19 28.23
C ALA A 150 -19.50 24.03 28.32
N ARG A 151 -19.95 23.48 27.18
CA ARG A 151 -20.82 22.29 27.15
C ARG A 151 -20.11 21.06 27.74
N LEU A 152 -18.84 20.81 27.44
CA LEU A 152 -18.07 19.72 28.02
C LEU A 152 -17.98 19.84 29.53
N ILE A 153 -17.68 21.04 30.05
CA ILE A 153 -17.59 21.31 31.49
C ILE A 153 -18.96 21.20 32.20
N GLU A 154 -20.03 21.74 31.57
CA GLU A 154 -21.42 21.61 32.09
C GLU A 154 -21.77 20.11 32.32
N MET A 155 -21.59 19.29 31.29
CA MET A 155 -21.93 17.87 31.35
C MET A 155 -20.98 17.09 32.26
N ALA A 156 -19.70 17.43 32.31
CA ALA A 156 -18.74 16.81 33.20
C ALA A 156 -19.07 17.08 34.69
N LYS A 157 -19.50 18.29 35.03
CA LYS A 157 -19.98 18.63 36.39
C LYS A 157 -21.24 17.87 36.78
N LEU A 158 -22.14 17.61 35.82
CA LEU A 158 -23.28 16.75 36.06
C LEU A 158 -22.84 15.31 36.32
N ALA A 159 -21.98 14.79 35.47
CA ALA A 159 -21.44 13.43 35.56
C ALA A 159 -20.65 13.19 36.86
N GLN A 160 -19.92 14.19 37.36
CA GLN A 160 -19.22 14.10 38.67
C GLN A 160 -20.13 13.89 39.87
N LYS A 161 -21.45 14.14 39.77
CA LYS A 161 -22.38 13.84 40.84
C LYS A 161 -22.61 12.34 40.99
N ASP A 162 -22.45 11.60 39.91
CA ASP A 162 -22.77 10.18 39.84
C ASP A 162 -21.51 9.28 39.91
N GLY A 163 -20.36 9.75 39.42
CA GLY A 163 -19.14 8.95 39.36
C GLY A 163 -17.85 9.76 39.33
N VAL A 164 -16.74 9.10 39.13
CA VAL A 164 -15.37 9.67 39.18
C VAL A 164 -14.75 9.80 37.80
N ILE A 165 -14.31 11.00 37.44
CA ILE A 165 -13.55 11.22 36.18
C ILE A 165 -12.17 10.56 36.30
N LYS A 166 -11.90 9.56 35.44
CA LYS A 166 -10.70 8.72 35.45
C LYS A 166 -9.74 9.03 34.31
N GLY A 167 -10.14 9.80 33.30
CA GLY A 167 -9.29 10.13 32.18
C GLY A 167 -9.99 10.97 31.12
N ILE A 168 -9.17 11.51 30.20
CA ILE A 168 -9.62 12.36 29.11
C ILE A 168 -9.09 11.77 27.80
N LEU A 169 -9.96 11.64 26.80
CA LEU A 169 -9.63 11.22 25.45
C LEU A 169 -9.71 12.43 24.52
N VAL A 170 -8.68 12.64 23.73
CA VAL A 170 -8.68 13.67 22.69
C VAL A 170 -8.27 13.07 21.34
N HIS A 171 -9.04 13.43 20.31
CA HIS A 171 -8.65 13.16 18.92
C HIS A 171 -8.91 14.42 18.10
N GLN A 172 -7.84 15.20 17.89
CA GLN A 172 -7.87 16.49 17.21
C GLN A 172 -6.45 16.75 16.64
N GLY A 173 -6.36 17.45 15.53
CA GLY A 173 -5.09 17.86 14.97
C GLY A 173 -5.12 18.06 13.46
N GLU A 174 -6.06 17.42 12.74
CA GLU A 174 -6.14 17.51 11.28
C GLU A 174 -6.33 18.96 10.81
N SER A 175 -7.20 19.71 11.48
CA SER A 175 -7.43 21.14 11.18
C SER A 175 -6.30 22.07 11.65
N ASN A 176 -5.43 21.59 12.54
CA ASN A 176 -4.22 22.28 12.99
C ASN A 176 -2.95 21.66 12.40
N SER A 177 -3.07 20.89 11.30
CA SER A 177 -1.96 20.11 10.76
C SER A 177 -0.71 20.96 10.52
N GLY A 178 0.42 20.52 11.11
CA GLY A 178 1.70 21.21 11.03
C GLY A 178 1.91 22.40 11.97
N ASP A 179 0.91 22.77 12.81
CA ASP A 179 1.10 23.86 13.78
C ASP A 179 1.96 23.41 14.98
N PRO A 180 3.20 23.87 15.13
CA PRO A 180 4.08 23.47 16.24
C PRO A 180 3.61 23.97 17.61
N ARG A 181 2.65 24.90 17.68
CA ARG A 181 2.09 25.46 18.91
C ARG A 181 0.99 24.56 19.50
N TRP A 182 0.46 23.63 18.70
CA TRP A 182 -0.68 22.80 19.06
C TRP A 182 -0.51 22.05 20.41
N PRO A 183 0.66 21.47 20.76
CA PRO A 183 0.83 20.81 22.07
C PRO A 183 0.61 21.76 23.26
N ASN A 184 1.06 23.02 23.13
CA ASN A 184 0.85 24.02 24.17
C ASN A 184 -0.60 24.52 24.24
N GLN A 185 -1.31 24.59 23.11
CA GLN A 185 -2.74 24.88 23.06
C GLN A 185 -3.54 23.76 23.72
N LEU A 186 -3.23 22.48 23.39
CA LEU A 186 -3.83 21.32 24.04
C LEU A 186 -3.56 21.31 25.55
N LYS A 187 -2.35 21.71 25.98
CA LYS A 187 -2.02 21.86 27.40
C LYS A 187 -2.95 22.85 28.10
N LYS A 188 -3.21 24.02 27.47
CA LYS A 188 -4.16 24.99 28.04
C LYS A 188 -5.57 24.42 28.19
N VAL A 189 -6.06 23.67 27.18
CA VAL A 189 -7.37 23.01 27.28
C VAL A 189 -7.38 22.01 28.46
N TYR A 190 -6.35 21.18 28.57
CA TYR A 190 -6.22 20.20 29.65
C TYR A 190 -6.15 20.87 31.02
N ASP A 191 -5.31 21.89 31.19
CA ASP A 191 -5.17 22.64 32.46
C ASP A 191 -6.50 23.33 32.86
N ASN A 192 -7.23 23.89 31.89
CA ASN A 192 -8.55 24.50 32.12
C ASN A 192 -9.56 23.44 32.60
N ILE A 193 -9.61 22.25 31.94
CA ILE A 193 -10.51 21.16 32.37
C ILE A 193 -10.19 20.73 33.81
N LEU A 194 -8.93 20.55 34.15
CA LEU A 194 -8.53 20.19 35.51
C LEU A 194 -8.97 21.25 36.53
N THR A 195 -8.79 22.52 36.19
CA THR A 195 -9.16 23.64 37.06
C THR A 195 -10.68 23.75 37.23
N ASP A 196 -11.44 23.73 36.14
CA ASP A 196 -12.90 23.94 36.16
C ASP A 196 -13.69 22.81 36.82
N LEU A 197 -13.07 21.60 36.86
CA LEU A 197 -13.65 20.39 37.46
C LEU A 197 -13.01 20.02 38.80
N ASP A 198 -12.10 20.85 39.35
CA ASP A 198 -11.34 20.60 40.59
C ASP A 198 -10.66 19.20 40.59
N LEU A 199 -9.97 18.89 39.48
CA LEU A 199 -9.30 17.61 39.29
C LEU A 199 -7.78 17.72 39.52
N LYS A 200 -7.19 16.67 40.10
CA LYS A 200 -5.75 16.55 40.21
C LYS A 200 -5.17 15.81 39.00
N GLY A 201 -4.34 16.49 38.22
CA GLY A 201 -3.83 15.96 36.96
C GLY A 201 -3.09 14.62 37.08
N GLU A 202 -2.41 14.37 38.22
CA GLU A 202 -1.74 13.10 38.52
C GLU A 202 -2.64 11.86 38.46
N PHE A 203 -3.95 12.04 38.62
CA PHE A 203 -4.96 10.97 38.61
C PHE A 203 -5.85 10.96 37.37
N VAL A 204 -5.64 11.91 36.45
CA VAL A 204 -6.49 12.06 35.23
C VAL A 204 -5.62 12.11 34.01
N PRO A 205 -5.19 10.96 33.47
CA PRO A 205 -4.36 10.90 32.26
C PRO A 205 -5.10 11.46 31.05
N LEU A 206 -4.33 12.06 30.14
CA LEU A 206 -4.78 12.51 28.82
C LEU A 206 -4.34 11.50 27.76
N LEU A 207 -5.29 10.86 27.07
CA LEU A 207 -5.04 9.96 25.97
C LEU A 207 -5.20 10.71 24.64
N VAL A 208 -4.13 10.83 23.87
CA VAL A 208 -4.07 11.63 22.65
C VAL A 208 -3.91 10.72 21.43
N GLY A 209 -4.91 10.65 20.56
CA GLY A 209 -4.86 9.83 19.35
C GLY A 209 -4.03 10.47 18.25
N GLU A 210 -3.21 9.67 17.57
CA GLU A 210 -2.61 10.05 16.29
C GLU A 210 -3.70 10.19 15.21
N VAL A 211 -3.59 11.19 14.34
CA VAL A 211 -4.40 11.30 13.11
C VAL A 211 -4.07 10.12 12.17
N VAL A 212 -4.84 9.93 11.08
CA VAL A 212 -4.56 8.83 10.12
C VAL A 212 -3.08 8.81 9.75
N ASN A 213 -2.45 7.66 9.98
CA ASN A 213 -1.00 7.52 9.93
C ASN A 213 -0.44 7.51 8.49
N SER A 214 0.85 7.83 8.37
CA SER A 214 1.55 7.82 7.08
C SER A 214 1.58 6.44 6.43
N ASP A 215 1.63 5.36 7.21
CA ASP A 215 1.60 3.98 6.72
C ASP A 215 0.27 3.60 6.06
N ARG A 216 -0.75 4.45 6.22
CA ARG A 216 -2.06 4.36 5.58
C ARG A 216 -2.32 5.48 4.57
N GLY A 217 -1.30 6.31 4.30
CA GLY A 217 -1.38 7.43 3.38
C GLY A 217 -2.09 8.66 3.92
N GLY A 218 -2.21 8.80 5.25
CA GLY A 218 -2.90 9.91 5.90
C GLY A 218 -2.42 11.28 5.41
N ILE A 219 -3.34 12.13 4.93
CA ILE A 219 -3.00 13.44 4.36
C ILE A 219 -2.53 14.45 5.41
N CYS A 220 -2.90 14.24 6.68
CA CYS A 220 -2.46 15.02 7.84
C CYS A 220 -1.38 14.29 8.66
N ALA A 221 -0.80 13.20 8.17
CA ALA A 221 0.08 12.31 8.93
C ALA A 221 1.32 13.01 9.51
N SER A 222 1.81 14.11 8.89
CA SER A 222 2.90 14.92 9.43
C SER A 222 2.58 15.54 10.80
N HIS A 223 1.28 15.71 11.14
CA HIS A 223 0.87 16.19 12.45
C HIS A 223 1.19 15.20 13.58
N ASN A 224 1.36 13.92 13.29
CA ASN A 224 1.74 12.92 14.28
C ASN A 224 3.12 13.20 14.92
N GLU A 225 4.01 13.88 14.22
CA GLU A 225 5.26 14.39 14.80
C GLU A 225 5.02 15.50 15.84
N VAL A 226 3.97 16.31 15.65
CA VAL A 226 3.55 17.32 16.60
C VAL A 226 2.88 16.66 17.81
N ILE A 227 1.97 15.70 17.56
CA ILE A 227 1.29 14.90 18.60
C ILE A 227 2.33 14.16 19.48
N ALA A 228 3.36 13.60 18.89
CA ALA A 228 4.43 12.90 19.62
C ALA A 228 5.15 13.76 20.67
N ARG A 229 5.07 15.10 20.54
CA ARG A 229 5.68 16.05 21.51
C ARG A 229 4.79 16.32 22.72
N VAL A 230 3.51 15.94 22.71
CA VAL A 230 2.56 16.25 23.80
C VAL A 230 3.05 15.76 25.16
N PRO A 231 3.61 14.53 25.31
CA PRO A 231 4.12 14.08 26.61
C PRO A 231 5.26 14.93 27.17
N SER A 232 5.96 15.70 26.34
CA SER A 232 7.02 16.60 26.80
C SER A 232 6.47 17.89 27.45
N VAL A 233 5.21 18.25 27.17
CA VAL A 233 4.55 19.44 27.76
C VAL A 233 3.44 19.07 28.73
N ILE A 234 2.87 17.87 28.61
CA ILE A 234 1.84 17.31 29.53
C ILE A 234 2.36 15.93 29.98
N PRO A 235 3.01 15.83 31.15
CA PRO A 235 3.62 14.57 31.60
C PRO A 235 2.62 13.40 31.75
N GLN A 236 1.33 13.69 32.00
CA GLN A 236 0.25 12.70 32.11
C GLN A 236 -0.36 12.33 30.76
N ALA A 237 0.14 12.88 29.65
CA ALA A 237 -0.35 12.54 28.33
C ALA A 237 0.30 11.28 27.78
N HIS A 238 -0.50 10.46 27.09
CA HIS A 238 -0.09 9.24 26.43
C HIS A 238 -0.59 9.24 24.99
N VAL A 239 0.34 9.14 24.03
CA VAL A 239 -0.01 9.06 22.61
C VAL A 239 -0.53 7.66 22.26
N ILE A 240 -1.65 7.61 21.57
CA ILE A 240 -2.28 6.38 21.09
C ILE A 240 -2.02 6.27 19.59
N SER A 241 -1.19 5.30 19.20
CA SER A 241 -0.81 5.14 17.79
C SER A 241 -1.97 4.69 16.92
N SER A 242 -2.10 5.35 15.76
CA SER A 242 -3.03 5.00 14.69
C SER A 242 -2.39 4.14 13.59
N SER A 243 -1.11 3.78 13.71
CA SER A 243 -0.41 2.95 12.72
C SER A 243 -1.20 1.67 12.42
N ALA A 244 -1.35 1.33 11.15
CA ALA A 244 -2.15 0.23 10.62
C ALA A 244 -3.67 0.30 10.87
N CYS A 245 -4.22 1.30 11.56
CA CYS A 245 -5.67 1.52 11.60
C CYS A 245 -6.17 1.87 10.20
N THR A 246 -7.20 1.16 9.74
CA THR A 246 -7.78 1.38 8.41
C THR A 246 -8.52 2.71 8.33
N ASN A 247 -8.61 3.26 7.12
CA ASN A 247 -9.15 4.60 6.88
C ASN A 247 -10.09 4.62 5.68
N ALA A 248 -10.94 5.63 5.63
CA ALA A 248 -11.78 5.94 4.50
C ALA A 248 -10.97 6.37 3.28
N PHE A 249 -11.59 6.41 2.10
CA PHE A 249 -10.94 6.75 0.83
C PHE A 249 -10.38 8.20 0.79
N ASP A 250 -10.88 9.08 1.65
CA ASP A 250 -10.42 10.47 1.76
C ASP A 250 -9.04 10.61 2.42
N LEU A 251 -8.52 9.52 3.00
CA LEU A 251 -7.23 9.46 3.71
C LEU A 251 -7.13 10.44 4.90
N LEU A 252 -8.26 10.95 5.36
CA LEU A 252 -8.41 11.90 6.46
C LEU A 252 -9.12 11.26 7.66
N HIS A 253 -10.16 10.45 7.39
CA HIS A 253 -10.98 9.83 8.41
C HIS A 253 -10.69 8.32 8.50
N PHE A 254 -10.82 7.76 9.70
CA PHE A 254 -10.81 6.31 9.86
C PHE A 254 -12.12 5.72 9.31
N ASP A 255 -12.05 4.49 8.80
CA ASP A 255 -13.24 3.69 8.54
C ASP A 255 -13.75 3.02 9.84
N ALA A 256 -14.85 2.28 9.74
CA ALA A 256 -15.44 1.65 10.92
C ALA A 256 -14.48 0.66 11.61
N ALA A 257 -13.70 -0.11 10.86
CA ALA A 257 -12.72 -1.03 11.41
C ALA A 257 -11.55 -0.28 12.09
N GLY A 258 -11.10 0.83 11.49
CA GLY A 258 -10.09 1.72 12.06
C GLY A 258 -10.53 2.34 13.39
N TYR A 259 -11.77 2.84 13.50
CA TYR A 259 -12.30 3.36 14.76
C TYR A 259 -12.41 2.29 15.84
N ARG A 260 -12.85 1.07 15.49
CA ARG A 260 -12.92 -0.04 16.44
C ARG A 260 -11.54 -0.38 16.99
N GLU A 261 -10.55 -0.49 16.12
CA GLU A 261 -9.16 -0.78 16.52
C GLU A 261 -8.57 0.34 17.35
N LEU A 262 -8.74 1.60 16.93
CA LEU A 262 -8.24 2.76 17.66
C LEU A 262 -8.89 2.86 19.07
N GLY A 263 -10.19 2.63 19.17
CA GLY A 263 -10.90 2.58 20.44
C GLY A 263 -10.35 1.53 21.40
N LYS A 264 -10.06 0.33 20.91
CA LYS A 264 -9.40 -0.73 21.69
C LYS A 264 -8.01 -0.31 22.18
N ARG A 265 -7.25 0.41 21.37
CA ARG A 265 -5.92 0.92 21.76
C ARG A 265 -6.00 1.97 22.87
N TYR A 266 -6.94 2.90 22.78
CA TYR A 266 -7.24 3.84 23.86
C TYR A 266 -7.57 3.08 25.15
N ALA A 267 -8.46 2.08 25.08
CA ALA A 267 -8.86 1.27 26.24
C ALA A 267 -7.69 0.49 26.83
N ASN A 268 -6.88 -0.16 25.99
CA ASN A 268 -5.72 -0.93 26.45
C ASN A 268 -4.71 -0.04 27.18
N LYS A 269 -4.46 1.17 26.68
CA LYS A 269 -3.62 2.14 27.41
C LYS A 269 -4.23 2.54 28.73
N MET A 270 -5.53 2.81 28.78
CA MET A 270 -6.22 3.17 30.03
C MET A 270 -6.20 2.03 31.04
N LEU A 271 -6.42 0.79 30.62
CA LEU A 271 -6.31 -0.39 31.49
C LEU A 271 -4.93 -0.53 32.11
N GLN A 272 -3.85 -0.30 31.32
CA GLN A 272 -2.48 -0.28 31.84
C GLN A 272 -2.30 0.80 32.94
N LEU A 273 -2.85 2.00 32.72
CA LEU A 273 -2.78 3.10 33.67
C LEU A 273 -3.60 2.84 34.94
N LEU A 274 -4.66 2.06 34.82
CA LEU A 274 -5.44 1.57 35.96
C LEU A 274 -4.80 0.37 36.68
N GLY A 275 -3.65 -0.12 36.24
CA GLY A 275 -2.90 -1.22 36.84
C GLY A 275 -3.30 -2.62 36.37
N TYR A 276 -4.14 -2.74 35.35
CA TYR A 276 -4.53 -4.04 34.78
C TYR A 276 -3.48 -4.54 33.80
N ASN A 277 -3.22 -5.85 33.85
CA ASN A 277 -2.31 -6.49 32.89
C ASN A 277 -3.01 -6.64 31.53
N VAL A 278 -2.58 -5.85 30.56
CA VAL A 278 -3.01 -5.95 29.16
C VAL A 278 -1.87 -6.56 28.36
N PRO A 279 -2.10 -7.68 27.66
CA PRO A 279 -1.10 -8.22 26.78
C PRO A 279 -0.59 -7.14 25.81
N GLN A 280 0.71 -6.93 25.75
CA GLN A 280 1.28 -6.06 24.73
C GLN A 280 1.00 -6.71 23.37
N GLN A 281 0.43 -5.92 22.46
CA GLN A 281 0.26 -6.38 21.09
C GLN A 281 1.64 -6.75 20.53
N SER A 282 1.82 -8.03 20.19
CA SER A 282 3.09 -8.49 19.63
C SER A 282 3.32 -7.77 18.29
N TRP A 283 4.56 -7.30 18.05
CA TRP A 283 4.93 -6.75 16.74
C TRP A 283 4.69 -7.78 15.60
N ARG A 284 4.63 -9.08 15.93
CA ARG A 284 4.33 -10.17 14.99
C ARG A 284 2.88 -10.18 14.52
N ASP A 285 1.98 -9.55 15.27
CA ASP A 285 0.54 -9.50 14.96
C ASP A 285 0.21 -8.35 14.00
N VAL A 286 1.19 -7.49 13.70
CA VAL A 286 1.00 -6.33 12.82
C VAL A 286 1.67 -6.58 11.48
N VAL A 287 0.92 -7.16 10.57
CA VAL A 287 1.33 -7.28 9.16
C VAL A 287 1.00 -5.97 8.46
N PHE A 288 2.00 -5.13 8.24
CA PHE A 288 1.83 -3.98 7.35
C PHE A 288 2.04 -4.39 5.88
N LYS A 289 1.28 -3.78 4.97
CA LYS A 289 1.43 -4.04 3.55
C LYS A 289 2.62 -3.23 3.00
N PRO A 290 3.46 -3.81 2.12
CA PRO A 290 4.59 -3.10 1.52
C PRO A 290 4.15 -1.94 0.64
N HIS A 291 2.94 -2.04 0.07
CA HIS A 291 2.26 -0.96 -0.62
C HIS A 291 0.74 -1.10 -0.49
N ILE A 292 0.05 0.03 -0.59
CA ILE A 292 -1.41 0.12 -0.55
C ILE A 292 -1.85 0.96 -1.74
N ILE A 293 -2.64 0.37 -2.63
CA ILE A 293 -3.25 1.07 -3.76
C ILE A 293 -4.57 1.65 -3.28
N HIS A 294 -4.71 2.98 -3.35
CA HIS A 294 -5.92 3.70 -2.96
C HIS A 294 -6.89 3.84 -4.14
N PRO A 295 -8.21 3.96 -3.89
CA PRO A 295 -9.21 4.06 -4.95
C PRO A 295 -9.03 5.26 -5.91
N ASP A 296 -8.35 6.31 -5.47
CA ASP A 296 -8.03 7.49 -6.29
C ASP A 296 -6.74 7.35 -7.12
N GLY A 297 -6.14 6.16 -7.11
CA GLY A 297 -4.92 5.84 -7.84
C GLY A 297 -3.63 6.25 -7.15
N ARG A 298 -3.68 6.86 -5.94
CA ARG A 298 -2.48 7.04 -5.13
C ARG A 298 -2.01 5.69 -4.58
N ILE A 299 -0.72 5.59 -4.31
CA ILE A 299 -0.10 4.39 -3.75
C ILE A 299 0.79 4.79 -2.58
N THR A 300 0.52 4.22 -1.41
CA THR A 300 1.37 4.37 -0.24
C THR A 300 2.34 3.21 -0.15
N PHE A 301 3.64 3.49 -0.13
CA PHE A 301 4.70 2.51 0.06
C PHE A 301 5.18 2.55 1.50
N ASN A 302 5.44 1.37 2.07
CA ASN A 302 5.84 1.21 3.46
C ASN A 302 7.09 0.34 3.58
N HIS A 303 8.04 0.76 4.43
CA HIS A 303 9.24 0.00 4.74
C HIS A 303 9.58 0.11 6.23
N GLU A 304 9.77 -1.02 6.89
CA GLU A 304 10.18 -1.06 8.30
C GLU A 304 11.70 -0.96 8.40
N ALA A 305 12.17 0.16 8.96
CA ALA A 305 13.58 0.41 9.21
C ALA A 305 13.71 1.33 10.45
N PRO A 306 13.50 0.79 11.68
CA PRO A 306 13.40 1.60 12.89
C PRO A 306 14.69 2.34 13.24
N ASP A 307 15.84 1.83 12.86
CA ASP A 307 17.15 2.40 13.19
C ASP A 307 17.73 3.26 12.06
N ALA A 308 17.07 3.30 10.88
CA ALA A 308 17.53 4.08 9.75
C ALA A 308 17.46 5.59 10.01
N LYS A 309 18.42 6.33 9.48
CA LYS A 309 18.47 7.80 9.52
C LYS A 309 17.73 8.42 8.35
N LYS A 310 17.72 7.74 7.20
CA LYS A 310 17.11 8.21 5.96
C LYS A 310 16.59 7.01 5.16
N VAL A 311 15.37 7.10 4.67
CA VAL A 311 14.81 6.14 3.70
C VAL A 311 14.19 6.92 2.55
N GLU A 312 14.45 6.45 1.34
CA GLU A 312 13.89 7.00 0.10
C GLU A 312 13.23 5.88 -0.70
N LEU A 313 12.11 6.20 -1.35
CA LEU A 313 11.49 5.34 -2.34
C LEU A 313 12.14 5.57 -3.71
N SER A 314 12.50 4.50 -4.41
CA SER A 314 13.02 4.49 -5.77
C SER A 314 12.18 3.57 -6.66
N GLY A 315 11.80 4.01 -7.86
CA GLY A 315 10.98 3.18 -8.77
C GLY A 315 10.85 3.81 -10.16
N GLN A 316 10.53 2.99 -11.17
CA GLN A 316 10.43 3.43 -12.56
C GLN A 316 9.19 4.30 -12.87
N PHE A 317 8.30 4.51 -11.90
CA PHE A 317 7.13 5.39 -12.01
C PHE A 317 7.41 6.83 -11.56
N MET A 318 8.67 7.20 -11.36
CA MET A 318 9.10 8.54 -10.95
C MET A 318 10.50 8.87 -11.46
N GLU A 319 10.78 10.17 -11.64
CA GLU A 319 12.05 10.65 -12.20
C GLU A 319 13.21 10.66 -11.19
N ARG A 320 12.88 10.76 -9.89
CA ARG A 320 13.86 10.84 -8.79
C ARG A 320 13.35 10.14 -7.54
N ASN A 321 14.27 9.73 -6.69
CA ASN A 321 13.92 9.15 -5.39
C ASN A 321 13.12 10.14 -4.54
N ILE A 322 12.14 9.63 -3.81
CA ILE A 322 11.25 10.39 -2.93
C ILE A 322 11.61 10.10 -1.47
N PRO A 323 11.90 11.13 -0.66
CA PRO A 323 12.10 10.95 0.77
C PRO A 323 10.86 10.37 1.44
N MET A 324 11.04 9.42 2.35
CA MET A 324 9.97 8.81 3.13
C MET A 324 9.91 9.41 4.53
N VAL A 325 8.72 9.39 5.14
CA VAL A 325 8.47 9.90 6.50
C VAL A 325 8.38 8.72 7.46
N ARG A 326 9.12 8.79 8.58
CA ARG A 326 9.12 7.76 9.63
C ARG A 326 8.00 8.01 10.63
N ASN A 327 7.25 6.99 10.98
CA ASN A 327 6.28 7.06 12.08
C ASN A 327 6.87 6.61 13.43
N SER A 328 6.07 6.70 14.51
CA SER A 328 6.44 6.30 15.87
C SER A 328 6.85 4.83 16.03
N ARG A 329 6.46 3.96 15.08
CA ARG A 329 6.79 2.53 15.05
C ARG A 329 8.03 2.19 14.21
N GLY A 330 8.70 3.18 13.65
CA GLY A 330 9.85 2.94 12.78
C GLY A 330 9.49 2.51 11.36
N ILE A 331 8.22 2.66 10.94
CA ILE A 331 7.77 2.44 9.57
C ILE A 331 7.96 3.74 8.80
N TRP A 332 8.66 3.65 7.69
CA TRP A 332 8.84 4.73 6.73
C TRP A 332 7.81 4.61 5.63
N SER A 333 7.18 5.72 5.27
CA SER A 333 6.10 5.75 4.28
C SER A 333 6.23 6.91 3.31
N ALA A 334 5.86 6.67 2.05
CA ALA A 334 5.68 7.70 1.03
C ALA A 334 4.45 7.39 0.18
N THR A 335 3.69 8.42 -0.16
CA THR A 335 2.52 8.28 -1.03
C THR A 335 2.77 9.02 -2.34
N VAL A 336 2.61 8.30 -3.44
CA VAL A 336 2.81 8.81 -4.81
C VAL A 336 1.61 8.46 -5.68
N LYS A 337 1.49 9.11 -6.83
CA LYS A 337 0.48 8.80 -7.85
C LYS A 337 1.18 8.56 -9.18
N PRO A 338 1.42 7.30 -9.59
CA PRO A 338 1.91 6.99 -10.91
C PRO A 338 0.97 7.50 -12.01
N GLU A 339 1.51 7.95 -13.13
CA GLU A 339 0.71 8.48 -14.25
C GLU A 339 -0.05 7.38 -14.99
N LYS A 340 0.54 6.19 -15.09
CA LYS A 340 -0.02 5.05 -15.82
C LYS A 340 -0.11 3.82 -14.94
N ALA A 341 -1.16 3.02 -15.11
CA ALA A 341 -1.25 1.70 -14.52
C ALA A 341 -0.37 0.75 -15.33
N ASP A 342 0.58 0.10 -14.65
CA ASP A 342 1.50 -0.88 -15.24
C ASP A 342 2.18 -1.72 -14.14
N ILE A 343 3.17 -2.53 -14.52
CA ILE A 343 4.01 -3.31 -13.59
C ILE A 343 5.38 -2.61 -13.50
N TYR A 344 5.71 -2.15 -12.30
CA TYR A 344 6.90 -1.35 -12.03
C TYR A 344 7.83 -2.01 -11.02
N PRO A 345 9.14 -2.08 -11.30
CA PRO A 345 10.12 -2.36 -10.25
C PRO A 345 10.28 -1.16 -9.33
N TYR A 346 10.42 -1.43 -8.02
CA TYR A 346 10.71 -0.43 -7.01
C TYR A 346 11.60 -0.98 -5.89
N ASN A 347 12.33 -0.07 -5.23
CA ASN A 347 13.20 -0.34 -4.10
C ASN A 347 13.05 0.74 -3.03
N PHE A 348 13.55 0.43 -1.84
CA PHE A 348 13.87 1.44 -0.83
C PHE A 348 15.37 1.68 -0.78
N VAL A 349 15.77 2.92 -0.57
CA VAL A 349 17.17 3.29 -0.33
C VAL A 349 17.31 3.65 1.14
N VAL A 350 17.84 2.71 1.93
CA VAL A 350 17.99 2.82 3.38
C VAL A 350 19.44 3.23 3.69
N ASP A 351 19.64 4.43 4.21
CA ASP A 351 20.96 4.99 4.50
C ASP A 351 21.96 4.84 3.34
N GLY A 352 21.48 4.98 2.10
CA GLY A 352 22.27 4.87 0.87
C GLY A 352 22.36 3.45 0.28
N VAL A 353 21.79 2.44 0.93
CA VAL A 353 21.77 1.04 0.45
C VAL A 353 20.42 0.71 -0.16
N SER A 354 20.42 0.20 -1.40
CA SER A 354 19.19 -0.25 -2.06
C SER A 354 18.73 -1.60 -1.50
N VAL A 355 17.47 -1.67 -1.03
CA VAL A 355 16.86 -2.88 -0.47
C VAL A 355 15.47 -3.11 -1.04
N GLN A 356 15.05 -4.37 -1.07
CA GLN A 356 13.70 -4.77 -1.46
C GLN A 356 12.70 -4.51 -0.32
N ALA A 357 11.41 -4.56 -0.64
CA ALA A 357 10.35 -4.62 0.35
C ALA A 357 10.36 -6.00 1.05
N ASN A 358 10.59 -6.01 2.36
CA ASN A 358 10.77 -7.25 3.15
C ASN A 358 9.57 -8.20 3.10
N ASN A 359 8.37 -7.69 2.86
CA ASN A 359 7.10 -8.42 2.87
C ASN A 359 6.38 -8.37 1.52
N ASN A 360 7.11 -8.09 0.42
CA ASN A 360 6.63 -8.24 -0.95
C ASN A 360 7.26 -9.50 -1.57
N MET A 361 6.43 -10.48 -1.91
CA MET A 361 6.88 -11.72 -2.53
C MET A 361 7.05 -11.60 -4.06
N GLU A 362 6.52 -10.53 -4.66
CA GLU A 362 6.70 -10.25 -6.08
C GLU A 362 8.05 -9.55 -6.30
N ILE A 363 9.02 -10.34 -6.76
CA ILE A 363 10.42 -9.92 -6.92
C ILE A 363 10.78 -9.87 -8.40
N PHE A 364 11.51 -8.82 -8.79
CA PHE A 364 12.12 -8.74 -10.13
C PHE A 364 13.31 -9.71 -10.19
N PRO A 365 13.25 -10.75 -11.04
CA PRO A 365 14.35 -11.71 -11.17
C PRO A 365 15.48 -11.13 -12.02
N ASN A 366 16.57 -10.75 -11.36
CA ASN A 366 17.76 -10.16 -12.00
C ASN A 366 19.03 -10.55 -11.25
N GLU A 367 20.13 -10.69 -11.96
CA GLU A 367 21.43 -11.09 -11.39
C GLU A 367 22.07 -9.97 -10.56
N ASN A 368 22.01 -8.72 -11.06
CA ASN A 368 22.78 -7.60 -10.52
C ASN A 368 22.03 -6.73 -9.52
N PHE A 369 20.72 -6.64 -9.64
CA PHE A 369 19.95 -5.83 -8.71
C PHE A 369 18.74 -6.61 -8.17
N LYS A 370 18.27 -6.21 -7.00
CA LYS A 370 17.05 -6.74 -6.41
C LYS A 370 16.02 -5.63 -6.31
N ALA A 371 14.84 -5.87 -6.85
CA ALA A 371 13.71 -4.97 -6.77
C ALA A 371 12.44 -5.73 -6.45
N SER A 372 11.52 -5.08 -5.76
CA SER A 372 10.15 -5.54 -5.60
C SER A 372 9.33 -5.10 -6.81
N LEU A 373 8.27 -5.84 -7.13
CA LEU A 373 7.34 -5.47 -8.19
C LEU A 373 6.06 -4.88 -7.60
N LEU A 374 5.60 -3.82 -8.23
CA LEU A 374 4.28 -3.22 -8.04
C LEU A 374 3.47 -3.46 -9.30
N GLU A 375 2.38 -4.19 -9.20
CA GLU A 375 1.39 -4.30 -10.26
C GLU A 375 0.20 -3.38 -9.95
N ILE A 376 0.00 -2.35 -10.78
CA ILE A 376 -1.15 -1.46 -10.68
C ILE A 376 -2.27 -2.05 -11.54
N PRO A 377 -3.44 -2.40 -10.97
CA PRO A 377 -4.52 -3.02 -11.71
C PRO A 377 -4.98 -2.16 -12.90
N ASN A 378 -5.08 -2.78 -14.06
CA ASN A 378 -5.65 -2.20 -15.27
C ASN A 378 -6.49 -3.28 -15.98
N PRO A 379 -7.83 -3.27 -15.83
CA PRO A 379 -8.70 -4.30 -16.43
C PRO A 379 -8.58 -4.45 -17.94
N ASP A 380 -8.16 -3.39 -18.65
CA ASP A 380 -8.04 -3.37 -20.11
C ASP A 380 -6.68 -3.86 -20.60
N ALA A 381 -5.71 -4.06 -19.70
CA ALA A 381 -4.36 -4.48 -20.06
C ALA A 381 -4.28 -5.99 -20.33
N LEU A 382 -3.57 -6.37 -21.39
CA LEU A 382 -3.37 -7.79 -21.74
C LEU A 382 -2.60 -8.58 -20.67
N TYR A 383 -1.84 -7.92 -19.80
CA TYR A 383 -1.13 -8.58 -18.69
C TYR A 383 -2.02 -8.84 -17.46
N THR A 384 -3.26 -8.36 -17.46
CA THR A 384 -4.22 -8.63 -16.38
C THR A 384 -4.79 -10.03 -16.49
N ILE A 385 -4.81 -10.76 -15.37
CA ILE A 385 -5.38 -12.11 -15.31
C ILE A 385 -6.91 -12.02 -15.47
N ASN A 386 -7.42 -12.60 -16.54
CA ASN A 386 -8.85 -12.67 -16.84
C ASN A 386 -9.37 -14.10 -16.63
N ASP A 387 -10.68 -14.27 -16.54
CA ASP A 387 -11.33 -15.58 -16.45
C ASP A 387 -11.37 -16.27 -17.83
N VAL A 388 -10.21 -16.75 -18.27
CA VAL A 388 -9.99 -17.48 -19.52
C VAL A 388 -9.20 -18.76 -19.24
N PRO A 389 -9.18 -19.75 -20.15
CA PRO A 389 -8.32 -20.92 -19.97
C PRO A 389 -6.84 -20.53 -19.89
N HIS A 390 -6.17 -20.91 -18.80
CA HIS A 390 -4.76 -20.62 -18.55
C HIS A 390 -3.85 -21.80 -18.90
N GLY A 391 -2.71 -21.46 -19.52
CA GLY A 391 -1.63 -22.41 -19.77
C GLY A 391 -0.82 -22.73 -18.50
N LYS A 392 0.16 -23.61 -18.65
CA LYS A 392 1.07 -24.03 -17.56
C LYS A 392 2.45 -23.47 -17.75
N VAL A 393 3.06 -23.00 -16.67
CA VAL A 393 4.47 -22.61 -16.60
C VAL A 393 5.25 -23.68 -15.85
N GLN A 394 6.35 -24.15 -16.46
CA GLN A 394 7.17 -25.23 -15.95
C GLN A 394 8.62 -24.76 -15.82
N TYR A 395 9.19 -24.96 -14.63
CA TYR A 395 10.60 -24.72 -14.34
C TYR A 395 11.37 -26.02 -14.57
N MET A 396 12.33 -26.00 -15.47
CA MET A 396 13.09 -27.18 -15.85
C MET A 396 14.59 -26.88 -15.85
N THR A 397 15.38 -27.94 -15.83
CA THR A 397 16.83 -27.88 -15.92
C THR A 397 17.28 -28.82 -17.03
N TYR A 398 18.19 -28.34 -17.87
CA TYR A 398 18.83 -29.15 -18.91
C TYR A 398 20.33 -29.15 -18.74
N LYS A 399 20.99 -30.16 -19.28
CA LYS A 399 22.44 -30.22 -19.34
C LYS A 399 22.90 -29.46 -20.60
N SER A 400 23.74 -28.46 -20.40
CA SER A 400 24.40 -27.75 -21.48
C SER A 400 25.79 -28.32 -21.72
N ASP A 401 26.01 -28.88 -22.87
CA ASP A 401 27.37 -29.31 -23.29
C ASP A 401 28.21 -28.11 -23.76
N VAL A 402 27.59 -27.03 -24.21
CA VAL A 402 28.26 -25.78 -24.61
C VAL A 402 28.83 -25.03 -23.39
N MET A 403 28.08 -25.03 -22.27
CA MET A 403 28.50 -24.37 -21.04
C MET A 403 29.19 -25.31 -20.05
N GLY A 404 29.05 -26.64 -20.22
CA GLY A 404 29.61 -27.64 -19.31
C GLY A 404 28.88 -27.78 -17.98
N GLU A 405 27.64 -27.27 -17.87
CA GLU A 405 26.86 -27.19 -16.62
C GLU A 405 25.38 -27.51 -16.84
N TYR A 406 24.64 -27.66 -15.73
CA TYR A 406 23.17 -27.71 -15.76
C TYR A 406 22.62 -26.27 -15.75
N ARG A 407 21.69 -25.97 -16.66
CA ARG A 407 21.12 -24.64 -16.83
C ARG A 407 19.61 -24.65 -16.72
N PRO A 408 19.02 -23.58 -16.14
CA PRO A 408 17.57 -23.46 -16.03
C PRO A 408 16.92 -23.03 -17.35
N VAL A 409 15.67 -23.43 -17.52
CA VAL A 409 14.78 -22.96 -18.59
C VAL A 409 13.34 -22.95 -18.07
N VAL A 410 12.60 -21.89 -18.39
CA VAL A 410 11.16 -21.81 -18.11
C VAL A 410 10.39 -22.06 -19.39
N VAL A 411 9.39 -22.93 -19.34
CA VAL A 411 8.58 -23.29 -20.49
C VAL A 411 7.09 -23.08 -20.19
N TYR A 412 6.42 -22.31 -21.02
CA TYR A 412 4.97 -22.19 -21.01
C TYR A 412 4.36 -23.09 -22.06
N THR A 413 3.28 -23.79 -21.72
CA THR A 413 2.44 -24.58 -22.62
C THR A 413 0.99 -24.06 -22.57
N PRO A 414 0.28 -23.94 -23.74
CA PRO A 414 -1.08 -23.37 -23.75
C PRO A 414 -2.08 -24.30 -23.06
N ALA A 415 -3.22 -23.73 -22.62
CA ALA A 415 -4.24 -24.44 -21.81
C ALA A 415 -4.76 -25.75 -22.43
N GLU A 416 -4.79 -25.83 -23.75
CA GLU A 416 -5.24 -27.03 -24.48
C GLU A 416 -4.16 -28.11 -24.61
N TYR A 417 -2.90 -27.82 -24.20
CA TYR A 417 -1.78 -28.74 -24.36
C TYR A 417 -2.02 -30.09 -23.68
N GLU A 418 -2.56 -30.08 -22.46
CA GLU A 418 -2.81 -31.31 -21.69
C GLU A 418 -4.00 -32.15 -22.21
N LYS A 419 -4.83 -31.58 -23.11
CA LYS A 419 -6.08 -32.22 -23.54
C LYS A 419 -5.95 -33.12 -24.77
N GLY A 420 -4.74 -33.37 -25.27
CA GLY A 420 -4.57 -34.17 -26.49
C GLY A 420 -3.11 -34.37 -26.90
N ASN A 421 -2.91 -34.83 -28.14
CA ASN A 421 -1.61 -35.17 -28.70
C ASN A 421 -1.14 -34.18 -29.78
N LYS A 422 -1.79 -33.03 -29.92
CA LYS A 422 -1.44 -31.98 -30.89
C LYS A 422 -0.02 -31.50 -30.67
N LYS A 423 0.69 -31.22 -31.75
CA LYS A 423 2.00 -30.56 -31.75
C LYS A 423 1.80 -29.06 -31.94
N TYR A 424 2.67 -28.27 -31.28
CA TYR A 424 2.56 -26.82 -31.26
C TYR A 424 3.80 -26.15 -31.85
N PRO A 425 3.66 -24.98 -32.48
CA PRO A 425 4.79 -24.15 -32.82
C PRO A 425 5.48 -23.64 -31.56
N VAL A 426 6.75 -23.23 -31.69
CA VAL A 426 7.59 -22.85 -30.56
C VAL A 426 8.11 -21.43 -30.74
N PHE A 427 7.95 -20.62 -29.72
CA PHE A 427 8.55 -19.30 -29.61
C PHE A 427 9.65 -19.30 -28.53
N TYR A 428 10.90 -19.09 -28.94
CA TYR A 428 12.04 -18.90 -28.04
C TYR A 428 12.15 -17.43 -27.68
N LEU A 429 12.01 -17.10 -26.38
CA LEU A 429 11.90 -15.71 -25.91
C LEU A 429 13.01 -15.41 -24.91
N VAL A 430 13.96 -14.55 -25.31
CA VAL A 430 15.20 -14.33 -24.59
C VAL A 430 15.17 -13.01 -23.81
N SER A 431 15.58 -13.06 -22.54
CA SER A 431 15.61 -11.91 -21.63
C SER A 431 16.83 -10.99 -21.84
N GLY A 432 16.79 -9.79 -21.27
CA GLY A 432 17.82 -8.77 -21.38
C GLY A 432 19.10 -9.06 -20.59
N THR A 433 19.98 -8.07 -20.53
CA THR A 433 21.23 -8.13 -19.77
C THR A 433 20.90 -8.28 -18.28
N THR A 434 21.55 -9.24 -17.61
CA THR A 434 21.35 -9.57 -16.19
C THR A 434 19.95 -10.07 -15.82
N ASP A 435 19.01 -10.14 -16.76
CA ASP A 435 17.71 -10.78 -16.54
C ASP A 435 17.86 -12.30 -16.59
N THR A 436 16.95 -13.00 -15.90
CA THR A 436 16.95 -14.46 -15.84
C THR A 436 15.90 -15.08 -16.78
N GLU A 437 15.83 -16.40 -16.82
CA GLU A 437 14.80 -17.16 -17.54
C GLU A 437 13.38 -16.89 -17.01
N GLU A 438 13.27 -16.38 -15.76
CA GLU A 438 11.98 -16.07 -15.15
C GLU A 438 11.42 -14.69 -15.54
N THR A 439 12.26 -13.79 -16.07
CA THR A 439 11.88 -12.37 -16.19
C THR A 439 10.73 -12.16 -17.17
N TRP A 440 10.71 -12.86 -18.32
CA TRP A 440 9.57 -12.79 -19.24
C TRP A 440 8.26 -13.32 -18.66
N PHE A 441 8.34 -14.26 -17.74
CA PHE A 441 7.17 -14.78 -17.04
C PHE A 441 6.71 -13.83 -15.93
N LYS A 442 7.61 -13.45 -15.00
CA LYS A 442 7.24 -12.65 -13.81
C LYS A 442 6.99 -11.18 -14.13
N VAL A 443 7.84 -10.58 -14.96
CA VAL A 443 7.77 -9.16 -15.31
C VAL A 443 7.11 -8.95 -16.66
N GLY A 444 7.47 -9.74 -17.67
CA GLY A 444 6.92 -9.68 -19.02
C GLY A 444 5.49 -10.20 -19.12
N LYS A 445 5.04 -11.03 -18.15
CA LYS A 445 3.68 -11.63 -18.11
C LYS A 445 3.29 -12.38 -19.40
N VAL A 446 4.26 -12.97 -20.09
CA VAL A 446 4.04 -13.61 -21.39
C VAL A 446 2.95 -14.66 -21.39
N ASN A 447 2.84 -15.44 -20.29
CA ASN A 447 1.80 -16.46 -20.12
C ASN A 447 0.39 -15.83 -20.09
N VAL A 448 0.19 -14.78 -19.31
CA VAL A 448 -1.11 -14.09 -19.18
C VAL A 448 -1.49 -13.39 -20.49
N ILE A 449 -0.52 -12.67 -21.10
CA ILE A 449 -0.73 -11.99 -22.37
C ILE A 449 -1.13 -13.00 -23.46
N LEU A 450 -0.43 -14.14 -23.52
CA LEU A 450 -0.71 -15.16 -24.53
C LEU A 450 -2.04 -15.86 -24.27
N ASP A 451 -2.39 -16.19 -23.01
CA ASP A 451 -3.68 -16.77 -22.65
C ASP A 451 -4.84 -15.85 -23.10
N ASN A 452 -4.73 -14.55 -22.80
CA ASN A 452 -5.72 -13.55 -23.20
C ASN A 452 -5.84 -13.42 -24.73
N LEU A 453 -4.71 -13.39 -25.44
CA LEU A 453 -4.70 -13.29 -26.90
C LEU A 453 -5.25 -14.56 -27.58
N ILE A 454 -4.97 -15.74 -27.03
CA ILE A 454 -5.52 -17.01 -27.53
C ILE A 454 -7.05 -17.02 -27.33
N ALA A 455 -7.53 -16.64 -26.16
CA ALA A 455 -8.96 -16.56 -25.86
C ALA A 455 -9.71 -15.57 -26.77
N GLN A 456 -9.05 -14.49 -27.17
CA GLN A 456 -9.55 -13.51 -28.14
C GLN A 456 -9.45 -13.96 -29.60
N GLY A 457 -8.85 -15.13 -29.89
CA GLY A 457 -8.57 -15.60 -31.24
C GLY A 457 -7.51 -14.79 -32.00
N LYS A 458 -6.72 -13.98 -31.28
CA LYS A 458 -5.71 -13.10 -31.87
C LYS A 458 -4.33 -13.73 -31.98
N ALA A 459 -4.01 -14.74 -31.15
CA ALA A 459 -2.75 -15.48 -31.22
C ALA A 459 -2.99 -16.96 -31.46
N VAL A 460 -2.06 -17.59 -32.17
CA VAL A 460 -2.03 -19.04 -32.34
C VAL A 460 -1.52 -19.68 -31.05
N PRO A 461 -2.17 -20.74 -30.53
CA PRO A 461 -1.62 -21.46 -29.38
C PRO A 461 -0.23 -22.01 -29.67
N MET A 462 0.75 -21.65 -28.84
CA MET A 462 2.17 -21.97 -29.00
C MET A 462 2.84 -22.33 -27.67
N ILE A 463 3.94 -23.05 -27.75
CA ILE A 463 4.86 -23.23 -26.61
C ILE A 463 5.79 -22.02 -26.57
N VAL A 464 6.02 -21.43 -25.40
CA VAL A 464 7.01 -20.37 -25.20
C VAL A 464 8.15 -20.91 -24.33
N VAL A 465 9.37 -20.83 -24.85
CA VAL A 465 10.60 -21.28 -24.19
C VAL A 465 11.42 -20.07 -23.80
N MET A 466 11.69 -19.91 -22.53
CA MET A 466 12.45 -18.82 -21.93
C MET A 466 13.78 -19.37 -21.39
N PRO A 467 14.84 -19.42 -22.20
CA PRO A 467 16.14 -19.89 -21.73
C PRO A 467 16.85 -18.85 -20.91
N TYR A 468 17.75 -19.26 -20.02
CA TYR A 468 18.68 -18.37 -19.38
C TYR A 468 19.70 -17.83 -20.38
N GLY A 469 19.58 -16.56 -20.72
CA GLY A 469 20.33 -15.93 -21.82
C GLY A 469 21.80 -15.60 -21.50
N ASN A 470 22.22 -15.64 -20.21
CA ASN A 470 23.60 -15.38 -19.85
C ASN A 470 24.50 -16.60 -20.11
N VAL A 471 25.49 -16.43 -21.00
CA VAL A 471 26.46 -17.47 -21.39
C VAL A 471 27.88 -17.10 -20.99
N PHE A 472 28.07 -16.17 -20.05
CA PHE A 472 29.37 -15.67 -19.58
C PHE A 472 29.45 -15.63 -18.07
N GLU A 473 30.66 -15.86 -17.55
CA GLU A 473 30.98 -15.72 -16.13
C GLU A 473 31.09 -14.25 -15.69
N THR A 474 31.43 -13.37 -16.59
CA THR A 474 31.52 -11.91 -16.36
C THR A 474 30.88 -11.16 -17.53
N THR A 475 30.19 -10.05 -17.25
CA THR A 475 29.68 -9.17 -18.30
C THR A 475 30.82 -8.23 -18.70
N PRO A 476 31.55 -8.48 -19.79
CA PRO A 476 32.52 -7.50 -20.29
C PRO A 476 31.79 -6.24 -20.74
N ALA A 477 32.43 -5.08 -20.63
CA ALA A 477 31.96 -3.88 -21.31
C ALA A 477 32.04 -4.14 -22.82
N PRO A 478 30.92 -4.33 -23.54
CA PRO A 478 31.00 -4.92 -24.87
C PRO A 478 31.45 -3.92 -25.91
N THR A 479 32.56 -4.23 -26.58
CA THR A 479 32.71 -3.77 -27.97
C THR A 479 31.70 -4.52 -28.85
N SER A 480 31.35 -3.97 -30.01
CA SER A 480 30.39 -4.62 -30.92
C SER A 480 30.84 -6.03 -31.35
N LEU A 481 32.15 -6.25 -31.51
CA LEU A 481 32.70 -7.55 -31.89
C LEU A 481 32.72 -8.56 -30.75
N GLU A 482 33.01 -8.12 -29.53
CA GLU A 482 32.90 -8.97 -28.33
C GLU A 482 31.44 -9.38 -28.08
N SER A 483 30.49 -8.48 -28.28
CA SER A 483 29.07 -8.82 -28.24
C SER A 483 28.70 -9.88 -29.29
N ALA A 484 29.23 -9.80 -30.50
CA ALA A 484 28.99 -10.80 -31.55
C ALA A 484 29.51 -12.19 -31.16
N GLN A 485 30.71 -12.28 -30.54
CA GLN A 485 31.24 -13.56 -30.03
C GLN A 485 30.35 -14.13 -28.92
N MET A 486 29.82 -13.27 -28.08
CA MET A 486 28.86 -13.65 -27.04
C MET A 486 27.59 -14.21 -27.66
N TYR A 487 27.05 -13.53 -28.68
CA TYR A 487 25.84 -13.98 -29.35
C TYR A 487 26.04 -15.29 -30.11
N GLN A 488 27.23 -15.51 -30.67
CA GLN A 488 27.61 -16.79 -31.27
C GLN A 488 27.63 -17.95 -30.25
N LYS A 489 28.13 -17.72 -29.03
CA LYS A 489 28.08 -18.73 -27.97
C LYS A 489 26.64 -19.05 -27.57
N PHE A 490 25.77 -18.03 -27.42
CA PHE A 490 24.36 -18.23 -27.14
C PHE A 490 23.65 -18.95 -28.31
N GLU A 491 23.96 -18.64 -29.53
CA GLU A 491 23.39 -19.31 -30.70
C GLU A 491 23.66 -20.83 -30.67
N LYS A 492 24.89 -21.23 -30.31
CA LYS A 492 25.22 -22.66 -30.09
C LYS A 492 24.47 -23.24 -28.93
N GLU A 493 24.41 -22.56 -27.79
CA GLU A 493 23.62 -22.97 -26.62
C GLU A 493 22.16 -23.22 -27.00
N LEU A 494 21.56 -22.31 -27.73
CA LEU A 494 20.18 -22.42 -28.21
C LEU A 494 20.00 -23.62 -29.14
N THR A 495 20.84 -23.77 -30.16
CA THR A 495 20.64 -24.73 -31.24
C THR A 495 21.11 -26.14 -30.89
N GLU A 496 22.14 -26.28 -30.08
CA GLU A 496 22.75 -27.57 -29.72
C GLU A 496 22.24 -28.13 -28.40
N CYS A 497 21.74 -27.26 -27.46
CA CYS A 497 21.32 -27.70 -26.14
C CYS A 497 19.82 -27.44 -25.88
N VAL A 498 19.36 -26.18 -26.00
CA VAL A 498 17.98 -25.81 -25.63
C VAL A 498 16.95 -26.42 -26.59
N MET A 499 17.13 -26.24 -27.90
CA MET A 499 16.18 -26.75 -28.91
C MET A 499 16.03 -28.28 -28.84
N PRO A 500 17.11 -29.09 -28.81
CA PRO A 500 16.99 -30.54 -28.69
C PRO A 500 16.32 -30.96 -27.37
N PHE A 501 16.60 -30.28 -26.26
CA PHE A 501 15.96 -30.54 -24.98
C PHE A 501 14.44 -30.31 -25.05
N VAL A 502 14.00 -29.20 -25.64
CA VAL A 502 12.59 -28.86 -25.79
C VAL A 502 11.88 -29.83 -26.73
N GLU A 503 12.48 -30.18 -27.87
CA GLU A 503 11.91 -31.11 -28.84
C GLU A 503 11.77 -32.55 -28.28
N LYS A 504 12.66 -32.93 -27.37
CA LYS A 504 12.60 -34.22 -26.66
C LYS A 504 11.47 -34.27 -25.61
N ASN A 505 11.22 -33.17 -24.93
CA ASN A 505 10.35 -33.14 -23.75
C ASN A 505 8.93 -32.63 -24.05
N PHE A 506 8.73 -31.93 -25.18
CA PHE A 506 7.46 -31.32 -25.54
C PHE A 506 6.99 -31.71 -26.95
N ARG A 507 5.67 -31.64 -27.17
CA ARG A 507 5.07 -31.91 -28.47
C ARG A 507 5.21 -30.68 -29.39
N THR A 508 6.38 -30.55 -29.98
CA THR A 508 6.75 -29.46 -30.87
C THR A 508 6.56 -29.81 -32.35
N LYS A 509 6.24 -28.82 -33.17
CA LYS A 509 6.45 -28.85 -34.62
C LYS A 509 7.88 -28.46 -34.89
N ASN A 510 8.62 -29.30 -35.70
CA ASN A 510 10.07 -29.18 -35.85
C ASN A 510 10.49 -28.56 -37.17
N ASP A 511 9.57 -28.02 -37.96
CA ASP A 511 9.89 -27.29 -39.18
C ASP A 511 10.15 -25.80 -38.87
N ARG A 512 10.91 -25.13 -39.77
CA ARG A 512 11.30 -23.72 -39.60
C ARG A 512 10.12 -22.77 -39.51
N LYS A 513 9.01 -23.04 -40.23
CA LYS A 513 7.80 -22.21 -40.24
C LYS A 513 7.02 -22.28 -38.91
N SER A 514 7.37 -23.22 -38.08
CA SER A 514 6.79 -23.41 -36.75
C SER A 514 7.73 -22.96 -35.63
N ARG A 515 8.82 -22.22 -35.96
CA ARG A 515 9.74 -21.69 -34.97
C ARG A 515 9.88 -20.18 -35.08
N ALA A 516 9.70 -19.50 -33.98
CA ALA A 516 9.92 -18.06 -33.76
C ALA A 516 11.00 -17.86 -32.69
N ILE A 517 11.73 -16.77 -32.79
CA ILE A 517 12.62 -16.30 -31.73
C ILE A 517 12.50 -14.79 -31.61
N GLY A 518 12.64 -14.31 -30.37
CA GLY A 518 12.67 -12.88 -30.08
C GLY A 518 13.21 -12.61 -28.69
N GLY A 519 13.43 -11.34 -28.40
CA GLY A 519 13.96 -10.97 -27.10
C GLY A 519 14.13 -9.47 -26.90
N PHE A 520 14.43 -9.11 -25.66
CA PHE A 520 14.61 -7.73 -25.22
C PHE A 520 16.09 -7.43 -24.97
N SER A 521 16.57 -6.26 -25.44
CA SER A 521 17.93 -5.80 -25.17
C SER A 521 18.98 -6.83 -25.64
N ARG A 522 19.87 -7.30 -24.77
CA ARG A 522 20.80 -8.39 -25.08
C ARG A 522 20.10 -9.59 -25.73
N GLY A 523 18.94 -10.00 -25.18
CA GLY A 523 18.17 -11.11 -25.74
C GLY A 523 17.66 -10.86 -27.16
N GLY A 524 17.37 -9.60 -27.51
CA GLY A 524 17.07 -9.21 -28.88
C GLY A 524 18.30 -9.34 -29.80
N GLY A 525 19.49 -8.89 -29.37
CA GLY A 525 20.74 -9.07 -30.08
C GLY A 525 21.10 -10.55 -30.29
N GLN A 526 20.92 -11.38 -29.24
CA GLN A 526 21.07 -12.84 -29.31
C GLN A 526 20.10 -13.47 -30.32
N SER A 527 18.87 -12.99 -30.37
CA SER A 527 17.83 -13.46 -31.29
C SER A 527 18.18 -13.10 -32.75
N LEU A 528 18.63 -11.86 -32.99
CA LEU A 528 19.11 -11.42 -34.32
C LEU A 528 20.25 -12.32 -34.80
N PHE A 529 21.28 -12.49 -33.99
CA PHE A 529 22.45 -13.28 -34.34
C PHE A 529 22.07 -14.75 -34.60
N SER A 530 21.24 -15.34 -33.77
CA SER A 530 20.79 -16.74 -33.89
C SER A 530 20.04 -16.99 -35.20
N VAL A 531 19.14 -16.08 -35.61
CA VAL A 531 18.39 -16.23 -36.86
C VAL A 531 19.29 -16.04 -38.07
N TYR A 532 20.15 -15.01 -38.08
CA TYR A 532 21.03 -14.72 -39.23
C TYR A 532 22.06 -15.83 -39.45
N SER A 533 22.36 -16.60 -38.39
CA SER A 533 23.19 -17.80 -38.51
C SER A 533 22.42 -19.07 -38.92
N ASN A 534 21.05 -19.07 -38.85
CA ASN A 534 20.23 -20.30 -38.95
C ASN A 534 18.88 -20.05 -39.65
N PHE A 535 18.87 -19.54 -40.85
CA PHE A 535 17.63 -19.36 -41.65
C PHE A 535 16.88 -20.67 -41.93
N ASP A 536 17.59 -21.80 -41.87
CA ASP A 536 17.00 -23.14 -41.98
C ASP A 536 16.19 -23.56 -40.76
N LYS A 537 16.36 -22.90 -39.61
CA LYS A 537 15.72 -23.25 -38.35
C LYS A 537 14.56 -22.35 -37.99
N PHE A 538 14.57 -21.07 -38.40
CA PHE A 538 13.58 -20.06 -37.98
C PHE A 538 12.89 -19.38 -39.16
N SER A 539 11.62 -19.02 -39.02
CA SER A 539 10.86 -18.20 -39.96
C SER A 539 10.38 -16.86 -39.39
N TYR A 540 10.39 -16.70 -38.05
CA TYR A 540 9.88 -15.52 -37.38
C TYR A 540 10.92 -14.96 -36.42
N LEU A 541 11.19 -13.67 -36.55
CA LEU A 541 12.17 -12.93 -35.74
C LEU A 541 11.53 -11.66 -35.16
N ALA A 542 11.66 -11.44 -33.85
CA ALA A 542 11.28 -10.20 -33.21
C ALA A 542 12.41 -9.67 -32.30
N SER A 543 12.78 -8.42 -32.48
CA SER A 543 13.85 -7.76 -31.72
C SER A 543 13.30 -6.54 -31.01
N TYR A 544 13.41 -6.51 -29.67
CA TYR A 544 12.90 -5.44 -28.83
C TYR A 544 14.07 -4.67 -28.21
N SER A 545 14.21 -3.38 -28.59
CA SER A 545 15.29 -2.51 -28.12
C SER A 545 16.67 -3.14 -28.28
N ALA A 546 16.97 -3.66 -29.48
CA ALA A 546 18.25 -4.32 -29.76
C ALA A 546 18.68 -4.17 -31.24
N TYR A 547 19.96 -4.38 -31.48
CA TYR A 547 20.59 -4.18 -32.79
C TYR A 547 21.84 -5.04 -32.94
N LEU A 548 22.31 -5.15 -34.16
CA LEU A 548 23.68 -5.51 -34.50
C LEU A 548 24.30 -4.33 -35.29
N THR A 549 25.57 -4.02 -35.04
CA THR A 549 26.24 -2.93 -35.77
C THR A 549 26.47 -3.29 -37.21
N PRO A 550 26.55 -2.31 -38.15
CA PRO A 550 26.92 -2.56 -39.54
C PRO A 550 28.24 -3.36 -39.69
N GLN A 551 29.23 -3.11 -38.83
CA GLN A 551 30.47 -3.85 -38.79
C GLN A 551 30.27 -5.34 -38.50
N VAL A 552 29.43 -5.68 -37.52
CA VAL A 552 29.08 -7.08 -37.21
C VAL A 552 28.34 -7.72 -38.39
N MET A 553 27.42 -6.98 -39.00
CA MET A 553 26.66 -7.45 -40.15
C MET A 553 27.55 -7.78 -41.32
N ASP A 554 28.51 -6.90 -41.68
CA ASP A 554 29.42 -7.12 -42.80
C ASP A 554 30.40 -8.27 -42.56
N ILE A 555 30.84 -8.49 -41.31
CA ILE A 555 31.81 -9.57 -40.98
C ILE A 555 31.12 -10.94 -40.89
N TYR A 556 29.98 -11.02 -40.21
CA TYR A 556 29.34 -12.31 -39.90
C TYR A 556 28.25 -12.69 -40.90
N PHE A 557 27.62 -11.72 -41.58
CA PHE A 557 26.43 -11.92 -42.42
C PHE A 557 26.52 -11.15 -43.75
N PRO A 558 27.59 -11.33 -44.54
CA PRO A 558 27.82 -10.53 -45.77
C PRO A 558 26.71 -10.70 -46.83
N ASP A 559 26.08 -11.88 -46.88
CA ASP A 559 25.01 -12.22 -47.84
C ASP A 559 23.60 -12.02 -47.30
N ILE A 560 23.45 -11.34 -46.17
CA ILE A 560 22.18 -11.18 -45.43
C ILE A 560 20.99 -10.75 -46.31
N ALA A 561 21.22 -9.90 -47.33
CA ALA A 561 20.18 -9.42 -48.23
C ALA A 561 19.49 -10.51 -49.04
N ASN A 562 20.18 -11.62 -49.29
CA ASN A 562 19.62 -12.78 -49.98
C ASN A 562 18.94 -13.74 -49.00
N ASP A 563 19.59 -14.01 -47.87
CA ASP A 563 19.15 -15.04 -46.92
C ASP A 563 17.91 -14.62 -46.12
N ILE A 564 17.80 -13.35 -45.80
CA ILE A 564 16.70 -12.81 -44.99
C ILE A 564 15.31 -12.92 -45.65
N LYS A 565 15.28 -13.02 -46.97
CA LYS A 565 14.06 -13.26 -47.76
C LYS A 565 13.34 -14.58 -47.39
N GLN A 566 14.06 -15.44 -46.71
CA GLN A 566 13.48 -16.70 -46.21
C GLN A 566 12.57 -16.50 -44.98
N LEU A 567 12.63 -15.36 -44.27
CA LEU A 567 11.79 -15.11 -43.11
C LEU A 567 10.36 -14.75 -43.52
N ASP A 568 9.39 -15.31 -42.79
CA ASP A 568 8.00 -14.93 -42.92
C ASP A 568 7.68 -13.63 -42.13
N LEU A 569 8.49 -13.33 -41.09
CA LEU A 569 8.40 -12.07 -40.31
C LEU A 569 9.76 -11.67 -39.76
N MET A 570 10.11 -10.41 -39.95
CA MET A 570 11.16 -9.72 -39.21
C MET A 570 10.61 -8.42 -38.64
N TRP A 571 10.66 -8.29 -37.31
CA TRP A 571 10.00 -7.21 -36.60
C TRP A 571 10.91 -6.55 -35.56
N PHE A 572 10.86 -5.20 -35.46
CA PHE A 572 11.68 -4.39 -34.57
C PHE A 572 10.80 -3.45 -33.73
N GLY A 573 11.06 -3.35 -32.41
CA GLY A 573 10.47 -2.37 -31.54
C GLY A 573 11.51 -1.61 -30.74
N VAL A 574 11.36 -0.29 -30.59
CA VAL A 574 12.20 0.53 -29.71
C VAL A 574 11.46 1.78 -29.22
N GLY A 575 11.72 2.20 -27.99
CA GLY A 575 11.21 3.44 -27.41
C GLY A 575 12.00 4.65 -27.93
N THR A 576 11.31 5.77 -28.16
CA THR A 576 11.96 7.00 -28.70
C THR A 576 12.90 7.68 -27.70
N SER A 577 12.76 7.35 -26.39
CA SER A 577 13.67 7.79 -25.32
C SER A 577 14.59 6.66 -24.85
N ASP A 578 14.63 5.53 -25.55
CA ASP A 578 15.55 4.42 -25.27
C ASP A 578 17.00 4.82 -25.60
N PHE A 579 17.94 4.51 -24.71
CA PHE A 579 19.36 4.82 -24.95
C PHE A 579 19.94 4.05 -26.14
N LEU A 580 19.29 2.98 -26.61
CA LEU A 580 19.63 2.22 -27.81
C LEU A 580 18.88 2.71 -29.07
N TYR A 581 18.03 3.74 -28.96
CA TYR A 581 17.18 4.18 -30.07
C TYR A 581 17.98 4.45 -31.34
N GLN A 582 19.08 5.23 -31.27
CA GLN A 582 19.91 5.55 -32.41
C GLN A 582 20.58 4.30 -33.01
N ASN A 583 21.04 3.38 -32.16
CA ASN A 583 21.66 2.14 -32.62
C ASN A 583 20.69 1.23 -33.40
N VAL A 584 19.42 1.19 -32.96
CA VAL A 584 18.36 0.47 -33.67
C VAL A 584 18.07 1.12 -35.02
N LEU A 585 18.04 2.46 -35.09
CA LEU A 585 17.89 3.18 -36.35
C LEU A 585 19.05 2.93 -37.29
N ASP A 586 20.29 2.90 -36.80
CA ASP A 586 21.48 2.61 -37.63
C ASP A 586 21.42 1.19 -38.21
N HIS A 587 20.94 0.20 -37.43
CA HIS A 587 20.69 -1.15 -37.92
C HIS A 587 19.60 -1.18 -39.00
N GLN A 588 18.51 -0.44 -38.81
CA GLN A 588 17.42 -0.31 -39.78
C GLN A 588 17.89 0.39 -41.05
N ASN A 589 18.68 1.47 -40.95
CA ASN A 589 19.26 2.16 -42.07
C ASN A 589 20.19 1.25 -42.92
N TYR A 590 20.93 0.35 -42.24
CA TYR A 590 21.72 -0.67 -42.95
C TYR A 590 20.84 -1.59 -43.81
N PHE A 591 19.67 -1.97 -43.30
CA PHE A 591 18.69 -2.77 -44.03
C PHE A 591 18.06 -1.99 -45.20
N ASP A 592 17.66 -0.75 -44.94
CA ASP A 592 17.06 0.12 -45.96
C ASP A 592 18.03 0.31 -47.17
N GLN A 593 19.33 0.48 -46.89
CA GLN A 593 20.38 0.58 -47.96
C GLN A 593 20.54 -0.70 -48.77
N LYS A 594 20.23 -1.86 -48.19
CA LYS A 594 20.28 -3.18 -48.84
C LYS A 594 18.95 -3.63 -49.44
N GLY A 595 17.88 -2.81 -49.32
CA GLY A 595 16.54 -3.13 -49.81
C GLY A 595 15.87 -4.28 -49.05
N ILE A 596 16.21 -4.47 -47.75
CA ILE A 596 15.65 -5.50 -46.88
C ILE A 596 14.36 -4.96 -46.22
N SER A 597 13.26 -5.71 -46.33
CA SER A 597 12.00 -5.35 -45.74
C SER A 597 11.86 -5.88 -44.30
N TYR A 598 11.27 -5.09 -43.41
CA TYR A 598 10.99 -5.45 -42.03
C TYR A 598 9.78 -4.65 -41.52
N GLU A 599 9.13 -5.16 -40.45
CA GLU A 599 8.14 -4.40 -39.72
C GLU A 599 8.77 -3.68 -38.53
N LYS A 600 8.21 -2.53 -38.12
CA LYS A 600 8.71 -1.77 -36.99
C LYS A 600 7.60 -1.09 -36.19
N MET A 601 7.89 -0.88 -34.92
CA MET A 601 7.04 -0.09 -34.00
C MET A 601 7.91 0.81 -33.13
N PHE A 602 7.61 2.10 -33.14
CA PHE A 602 8.19 3.05 -32.19
C PHE A 602 7.16 3.41 -31.12
N THR A 603 7.58 3.40 -29.87
CA THR A 603 6.75 3.79 -28.74
C THR A 603 7.36 4.99 -28.02
N GLU A 604 6.56 5.69 -27.24
CA GLU A 604 7.09 6.60 -26.23
C GLU A 604 7.84 5.80 -25.15
N GLY A 605 8.69 6.50 -24.37
CA GLY A 605 9.43 5.93 -23.26
C GLY A 605 10.79 5.33 -23.63
N GLY A 606 11.46 4.79 -22.63
CA GLY A 606 12.84 4.34 -22.69
C GLY A 606 13.00 2.82 -22.74
N HIS A 607 14.18 2.37 -22.27
CA HIS A 607 14.57 0.96 -22.20
C HIS A 607 13.87 0.25 -21.02
N THR A 608 12.58 -0.08 -21.17
CA THR A 608 11.73 -0.54 -20.06
C THR A 608 10.96 -1.81 -20.39
N TRP A 609 10.60 -2.56 -19.35
CA TRP A 609 9.73 -3.72 -19.48
C TRP A 609 8.30 -3.36 -19.90
N MET A 610 7.83 -2.12 -19.68
CA MET A 610 6.55 -1.64 -20.21
C MET A 610 6.54 -1.67 -21.74
N ASN A 611 7.60 -1.13 -22.35
CA ASN A 611 7.77 -1.17 -23.80
C ASN A 611 7.94 -2.61 -24.31
N ALA A 612 8.77 -3.43 -23.64
CA ALA A 612 8.98 -4.84 -24.01
C ALA A 612 7.68 -5.65 -24.00
N ARG A 613 6.79 -5.45 -23.02
CA ARG A 613 5.44 -6.07 -22.99
C ARG A 613 4.57 -5.65 -24.17
N THR A 614 4.62 -4.36 -24.52
CA THR A 614 3.88 -3.83 -25.69
C THR A 614 4.35 -4.52 -26.97
N TYR A 615 5.65 -4.64 -27.19
CA TYR A 615 6.21 -5.31 -28.36
C TYR A 615 5.91 -6.80 -28.39
N LEU A 616 5.98 -7.46 -27.22
CA LEU A 616 5.60 -8.85 -27.09
C LEU A 616 4.13 -9.08 -27.48
N ALA A 617 3.22 -8.27 -26.94
CA ALA A 617 1.79 -8.37 -27.23
C ALA A 617 1.48 -8.18 -28.71
N GLU A 618 2.21 -7.29 -29.39
CA GLU A 618 2.07 -7.05 -30.84
C GLU A 618 2.57 -8.25 -31.66
N THR A 619 3.75 -8.77 -31.36
CA THR A 619 4.39 -9.83 -32.13
C THR A 619 3.76 -11.21 -31.93
N LEU A 620 3.23 -11.51 -30.70
CA LEU A 620 2.46 -12.74 -30.45
C LEU A 620 1.24 -12.87 -31.36
N GLN A 621 0.69 -11.76 -31.83
CA GLN A 621 -0.45 -11.75 -32.74
C GLN A 621 -0.06 -12.03 -34.20
N LYS A 622 1.23 -11.96 -34.52
CA LYS A 622 1.76 -12.10 -35.90
C LYS A 622 2.40 -13.46 -36.17
N PHE A 623 2.87 -14.14 -35.13
CA PHE A 623 3.57 -15.42 -35.29
C PHE A 623 2.63 -16.55 -35.73
N PHE A 624 3.13 -17.37 -36.67
CA PHE A 624 2.51 -18.62 -37.14
C PHE A 624 1.16 -18.46 -37.85
N LYS A 625 0.90 -17.28 -38.43
CA LYS A 625 -0.29 -16.99 -39.26
C LYS A 625 -0.04 -17.20 -40.73
#